data_e6285a2cfdbb3c22c26ee26903b13c8a
#
_entry.id   e6285a2cfdbb3c22c26ee26903b13c8a
#
_cell.length_a   1.000
_cell.length_b   1.000
_cell.length_c   1.000
_cell.angle_alpha   90.00
_cell.angle_beta   90.00
_cell.angle_gamma   90.00
#
_symmetry.space_group_name_H-M   'P 1'
#
loop_
_entity.id
_entity.type
_entity.pdbx_description
1 polymer ?
#
loop_
_entity_poly.entity_id
_entity_poly.type
_entity_poly.pdbx_seq_one_letter_code
_entity_poly.pdbx_strand_id
1 'polypeptide(L)'
;MVTRTDIAVIGAGLAGAACARALARAGFRVTVFEAQGAPASGASGNPIAILHPLVSSDHNLASQWVEAGMRTSLRWLGELGGGKPKGSLGQSCGVAQLNRDASDLVHWSADGAWVRPTQFVKACLSEAITNGAQVEFNQEITALETTPEHVSLGLENRFFDAVVVCTAQSTEMLLPKAQLILNALHGTVTSYSISQSESLPCVICADGYATPVIDGQMVVGASYERGDDAHDQTSNLDRLRIICEPLATLCAASPSQDRSSTRSASLDRMPHVGRVLDANQPLKPSISQIYQMPRHSRLWVLGGLGSRGFSSAPLGAEIIAAQMQGLTPPVGPRLLAAVDPVRFALRRHQRRSPC
;
A
#
# COMPACT_ATOMS: atom_id res chain seq x y z
N MET A 1 -30.66 8.22 -18.74
CA MET A 1 -29.66 7.35 -18.13
C MET A 1 -28.55 8.23 -17.62
N VAL A 2 -28.21 8.19 -16.30
CA VAL A 2 -27.04 8.88 -15.79
C VAL A 2 -25.84 8.12 -16.35
N THR A 3 -25.03 8.77 -17.19
CA THR A 3 -23.77 8.18 -17.69
C THR A 3 -22.86 7.94 -16.51
N ARG A 4 -22.54 6.68 -16.20
CA ARG A 4 -21.58 6.34 -15.18
C ARG A 4 -20.19 6.79 -15.63
N THR A 5 -19.45 7.45 -14.75
CA THR A 5 -18.07 7.86 -14.99
C THR A 5 -17.17 6.62 -15.15
N ASP A 6 -16.40 6.57 -16.22
CA ASP A 6 -15.48 5.49 -16.56
C ASP A 6 -14.10 5.75 -15.98
N ILE A 7 -13.62 4.84 -15.15
CA ILE A 7 -12.33 4.96 -14.45
C ILE A 7 -11.42 3.79 -14.79
N ALA A 8 -10.21 4.08 -15.27
CA ALA A 8 -9.15 3.10 -15.35
C ALA A 8 -8.34 3.08 -14.05
N VAL A 9 -8.01 1.89 -13.57
CA VAL A 9 -7.07 1.65 -12.47
C VAL A 9 -5.89 0.88 -13.05
N ILE A 10 -4.67 1.42 -12.94
CA ILE A 10 -3.48 0.79 -13.50
C ILE A 10 -2.69 0.11 -12.39
N GLY A 11 -2.55 -1.21 -12.51
CA GLY A 11 -1.94 -2.13 -11.53
C GLY A 11 -2.97 -2.84 -10.66
N ALA A 12 -2.86 -4.18 -10.55
CA ALA A 12 -3.70 -5.05 -9.71
C ALA A 12 -2.96 -5.53 -8.44
N GLY A 13 -2.04 -4.73 -7.92
CA GLY A 13 -1.49 -4.89 -6.58
C GLY A 13 -2.48 -4.46 -5.50
N LEU A 14 -2.01 -4.39 -4.24
CA LEU A 14 -2.85 -3.99 -3.10
C LEU A 14 -3.52 -2.63 -3.29
N ALA A 15 -2.79 -1.63 -3.81
CA ALA A 15 -3.32 -0.29 -4.05
C ALA A 15 -4.44 -0.30 -5.11
N GLY A 16 -4.18 -0.92 -6.26
CA GLY A 16 -5.15 -0.97 -7.35
C GLY A 16 -6.39 -1.79 -7.02
N ALA A 17 -6.22 -2.93 -6.35
CA ALA A 17 -7.35 -3.75 -5.89
C ALA A 17 -8.21 -3.01 -4.86
N ALA A 18 -7.58 -2.24 -3.96
CA ALA A 18 -8.31 -1.40 -3.02
C ALA A 18 -9.07 -0.28 -3.75
N CYS A 19 -8.44 0.41 -4.73
CA CYS A 19 -9.12 1.41 -5.55
C CYS A 19 -10.28 0.82 -6.34
N ALA A 20 -10.07 -0.33 -6.98
CA ALA A 20 -11.13 -0.99 -7.75
C ALA A 20 -12.36 -1.30 -6.87
N ARG A 21 -12.13 -1.87 -5.67
CA ARG A 21 -13.18 -2.14 -4.70
C ARG A 21 -13.92 -0.87 -4.28
N ALA A 22 -13.20 0.15 -3.85
CA ALA A 22 -13.80 1.38 -3.33
C ALA A 22 -14.59 2.13 -4.42
N LEU A 23 -14.03 2.24 -5.62
CA LEU A 23 -14.65 2.93 -6.75
C LEU A 23 -15.88 2.18 -7.30
N ALA A 24 -15.79 0.85 -7.44
CA ALA A 24 -16.93 0.05 -7.89
C ALA A 24 -18.11 0.12 -6.89
N ARG A 25 -17.82 0.05 -5.57
CA ARG A 25 -18.83 0.28 -4.52
C ARG A 25 -19.42 1.69 -4.56
N ALA A 26 -18.64 2.67 -4.95
CA ALA A 26 -19.09 4.06 -5.12
C ALA A 26 -19.93 4.26 -6.39
N GLY A 27 -20.13 3.23 -7.22
CA GLY A 27 -20.99 3.25 -8.40
C GLY A 27 -20.29 3.65 -9.69
N PHE A 28 -18.97 3.82 -9.69
CA PHE A 28 -18.18 4.07 -10.90
C PHE A 28 -18.09 2.81 -11.77
N ARG A 29 -17.89 2.98 -13.09
CA ARG A 29 -17.50 1.90 -13.99
C ARG A 29 -15.99 1.79 -13.96
N VAL A 30 -15.46 0.67 -13.50
CA VAL A 30 -14.03 0.49 -13.24
C VAL A 30 -13.46 -0.57 -14.16
N THR A 31 -12.36 -0.26 -14.84
CA THR A 31 -11.52 -1.27 -15.52
C THR A 31 -10.12 -1.25 -14.90
N VAL A 32 -9.67 -2.39 -14.42
CA VAL A 32 -8.32 -2.58 -13.86
C VAL A 32 -7.42 -3.18 -14.94
N PHE A 33 -6.26 -2.59 -15.18
CA PHE A 33 -5.24 -3.08 -16.09
C PHE A 33 -4.04 -3.58 -15.29
N GLU A 34 -3.61 -4.82 -15.53
CA GLU A 34 -2.46 -5.44 -14.89
C GLU A 34 -1.50 -5.97 -15.95
N ALA A 35 -0.24 -5.60 -15.84
CA ALA A 35 0.82 -6.01 -16.77
C ALA A 35 1.09 -7.51 -16.71
N GLN A 36 0.94 -8.13 -15.55
CA GLN A 36 1.20 -9.55 -15.34
C GLN A 36 -0.05 -10.40 -15.55
N GLY A 37 0.12 -11.72 -15.67
CA GLY A 37 -0.98 -12.67 -15.83
C GLY A 37 -1.80 -12.94 -14.56
N ALA A 38 -1.45 -12.32 -13.42
CA ALA A 38 -2.13 -12.52 -12.15
C ALA A 38 -2.02 -11.27 -11.25
N PRO A 39 -2.99 -11.04 -10.33
CA PRO A 39 -2.92 -9.94 -9.38
C PRO A 39 -1.87 -10.21 -8.30
N ALA A 40 -1.41 -9.15 -7.62
CA ALA A 40 -0.44 -9.22 -6.53
C ALA A 40 0.93 -9.80 -6.90
N SER A 41 1.38 -9.68 -8.15
CA SER A 41 2.64 -10.26 -8.63
C SER A 41 3.88 -9.57 -8.05
N GLY A 42 3.80 -8.30 -7.66
CA GLY A 42 4.90 -7.54 -7.03
C GLY A 42 4.98 -7.70 -5.51
N ALA A 43 5.26 -6.62 -4.80
CA ALA A 43 5.37 -6.58 -3.32
C ALA A 43 4.10 -7.03 -2.59
N SER A 44 2.94 -6.94 -3.24
CA SER A 44 1.66 -7.44 -2.72
C SER A 44 1.53 -8.96 -2.71
N GLY A 45 2.51 -9.69 -3.25
CA GLY A 45 2.52 -11.16 -3.29
C GLY A 45 3.26 -11.81 -2.13
N ASN A 46 3.70 -11.08 -1.12
CA ASN A 46 4.33 -11.67 0.06
C ASN A 46 3.39 -12.70 0.71
N PRO A 47 3.93 -13.80 1.28
CA PRO A 47 3.09 -14.85 1.87
C PRO A 47 2.23 -14.32 3.00
N ILE A 48 2.81 -13.55 3.92
CA ILE A 48 2.12 -12.89 5.03
C ILE A 48 2.60 -11.44 5.12
N ALA A 49 1.69 -10.55 5.45
CA ALA A 49 1.97 -9.18 5.87
C ALA A 49 1.48 -8.97 7.30
N ILE A 50 2.06 -8.01 7.99
CA ILE A 50 1.64 -7.63 9.33
C ILE A 50 0.94 -6.27 9.32
N LEU A 51 -0.06 -6.13 10.16
CA LEU A 51 -0.80 -4.90 10.40
C LEU A 51 -0.57 -4.52 11.87
N HIS A 52 0.23 -3.48 12.08
CA HIS A 52 0.57 -3.01 13.41
C HIS A 52 0.67 -1.49 13.48
N PRO A 53 0.46 -0.85 14.64
CA PRO A 53 0.53 0.60 14.76
C PRO A 53 1.95 1.13 14.56
N LEU A 54 2.03 2.39 14.21
CA LEU A 54 3.25 3.18 14.32
C LEU A 54 3.16 4.01 15.61
N VAL A 55 3.87 3.56 16.63
CA VAL A 55 3.90 4.26 17.92
C VAL A 55 4.90 5.41 17.87
N SER A 56 4.49 6.61 18.26
CA SER A 56 5.36 7.76 18.49
C SER A 56 4.87 8.52 19.72
N SER A 57 5.80 9.07 20.50
CA SER A 57 5.48 9.80 21.74
C SER A 57 4.65 11.06 21.51
N ASP A 58 4.79 11.68 20.33
CA ASP A 58 4.10 12.92 19.94
C ASP A 58 2.81 12.68 19.15
N HIS A 59 2.43 11.41 18.93
CA HIS A 59 1.28 11.03 18.10
C HIS A 59 1.22 11.82 16.78
N ASN A 60 2.34 11.83 16.06
CA ASN A 60 2.52 12.59 14.83
C ASN A 60 1.61 12.14 13.69
N LEU A 61 1.62 12.87 12.58
CA LEU A 61 0.75 12.58 11.43
C LEU A 61 0.94 11.18 10.86
N ALA A 62 2.16 10.63 10.92
CA ALA A 62 2.41 9.27 10.43
C ALA A 62 1.75 8.22 11.35
N SER A 63 1.80 8.40 12.68
CA SER A 63 1.10 7.54 13.64
C SER A 63 -0.42 7.63 13.47
N GLN A 64 -0.97 8.84 13.35
CA GLN A 64 -2.40 9.07 13.11
C GLN A 64 -2.87 8.44 11.80
N TRP A 65 -2.06 8.52 10.73
CA TRP A 65 -2.35 7.91 9.44
C TRP A 65 -2.40 6.38 9.55
N VAL A 66 -1.38 5.78 10.17
CA VAL A 66 -1.31 4.33 10.35
C VAL A 66 -2.46 3.82 11.19
N GLU A 67 -2.83 4.53 12.25
CA GLU A 67 -3.97 4.17 13.11
C GLU A 67 -5.30 4.21 12.33
N ALA A 68 -5.57 5.28 11.59
CA ALA A 68 -6.77 5.40 10.76
C ALA A 68 -6.82 4.30 9.68
N GLY A 69 -5.67 4.02 9.06
CA GLY A 69 -5.52 2.97 8.06
C GLY A 69 -5.69 1.57 8.62
N MET A 70 -5.18 1.30 9.82
CA MET A 70 -5.41 0.01 10.51
C MET A 70 -6.90 -0.22 10.76
N ARG A 71 -7.62 0.75 11.32
CA ARG A 71 -9.07 0.65 11.52
C ARG A 71 -9.81 0.33 10.24
N THR A 72 -9.46 1.01 9.14
CA THR A 72 -10.06 0.76 7.82
C THR A 72 -9.76 -0.66 7.34
N SER A 73 -8.51 -1.12 7.48
CA SER A 73 -8.09 -2.45 7.03
C SER A 73 -8.72 -3.58 7.85
N LEU A 74 -8.83 -3.42 9.16
CA LEU A 74 -9.51 -4.40 10.01
C LEU A 74 -11.01 -4.50 9.67
N ARG A 75 -11.66 -3.37 9.42
CA ARG A 75 -13.04 -3.34 8.93
C ARG A 75 -13.18 -4.08 7.59
N TRP A 76 -12.28 -3.81 6.62
CA TRP A 76 -12.29 -4.49 5.32
C TRP A 76 -12.01 -5.99 5.43
N LEU A 77 -11.11 -6.40 6.34
CA LEU A 77 -10.88 -7.83 6.63
C LEU A 77 -12.16 -8.51 7.12
N GLY A 78 -12.92 -7.84 8.00
CA GLY A 78 -14.22 -8.33 8.47
C GLY A 78 -15.26 -8.41 7.35
N GLU A 79 -15.40 -7.35 6.55
CA GLU A 79 -16.34 -7.28 5.42
C GLU A 79 -16.05 -8.36 4.36
N LEU A 80 -14.79 -8.45 3.91
CA LEU A 80 -14.34 -9.39 2.88
C LEU A 80 -14.25 -10.83 3.37
N GLY A 81 -14.06 -11.02 4.68
CA GLY A 81 -13.97 -12.32 5.35
C GLY A 81 -15.32 -12.92 5.72
N GLY A 82 -16.40 -12.17 5.62
CA GLY A 82 -17.74 -12.63 5.97
C GLY A 82 -18.12 -13.91 5.22
N GLY A 83 -18.53 -14.94 5.97
CA GLY A 83 -18.88 -16.25 5.41
C GLY A 83 -17.70 -17.14 5.00
N LYS A 84 -16.45 -16.69 5.15
CA LYS A 84 -15.25 -17.49 4.88
C LYS A 84 -14.70 -18.12 6.16
N PRO A 85 -13.92 -19.22 6.06
CA PRO A 85 -13.23 -19.78 7.22
C PRO A 85 -12.38 -18.72 7.95
N LYS A 86 -12.33 -18.82 9.27
CA LYS A 86 -11.51 -17.93 10.11
C LYS A 86 -10.04 -17.96 9.63
N GLY A 87 -9.43 -16.79 9.49
CA GLY A 87 -8.04 -16.67 9.04
C GLY A 87 -7.83 -16.80 7.52
N SER A 88 -8.87 -16.97 6.70
CA SER A 88 -8.71 -17.09 5.24
C SER A 88 -8.06 -15.85 4.58
N LEU A 89 -8.31 -14.66 5.11
CA LEU A 89 -7.72 -13.39 4.63
C LEU A 89 -6.68 -12.83 5.61
N GLY A 90 -6.77 -13.17 6.89
CA GLY A 90 -5.96 -12.65 7.98
C GLY A 90 -6.67 -12.82 9.31
N GLN A 91 -5.97 -12.54 10.39
CA GLN A 91 -6.51 -12.68 11.73
C GLN A 91 -5.83 -11.71 12.69
N SER A 92 -6.62 -11.04 13.55
CA SER A 92 -6.09 -10.35 14.72
C SER A 92 -5.60 -11.38 15.73
N CYS A 93 -4.32 -11.29 16.09
CA CYS A 93 -3.65 -12.16 17.06
C CYS A 93 -2.85 -11.36 18.09
N GLY A 94 -2.88 -10.03 17.97
CA GLY A 94 -1.98 -9.13 18.67
C GLY A 94 -0.60 -9.02 18.01
N VAL A 95 0.06 -7.88 18.27
CA VAL A 95 1.46 -7.63 17.90
C VAL A 95 2.21 -7.14 19.12
N ALA A 96 3.27 -7.84 19.50
CA ALA A 96 4.24 -7.38 20.48
C ALA A 96 5.36 -6.64 19.76
N GLN A 97 5.50 -5.34 20.02
CA GLN A 97 6.64 -4.56 19.57
C GLN A 97 7.70 -4.56 20.68
N LEU A 98 8.81 -5.19 20.40
CA LEU A 98 9.98 -5.18 21.28
C LEU A 98 10.93 -4.06 20.85
N ASN A 99 11.87 -3.70 21.72
CA ASN A 99 13.02 -2.89 21.31
C ASN A 99 13.89 -3.67 20.32
N ARG A 100 14.93 -3.03 19.79
CA ARG A 100 15.67 -3.57 18.64
C ARG A 100 16.41 -4.88 18.95
N ASP A 101 16.89 -5.05 20.17
CA ASP A 101 17.57 -6.25 20.66
C ASP A 101 16.62 -7.27 21.29
N ALA A 102 15.33 -7.01 21.24
CA ALA A 102 14.24 -7.82 21.77
C ALA A 102 14.30 -8.07 23.30
N SER A 103 15.05 -7.24 24.06
CA SER A 103 15.16 -7.38 25.51
C SER A 103 13.91 -6.90 26.26
N ASP A 104 13.17 -5.92 25.70
CA ASP A 104 12.04 -5.30 26.38
C ASP A 104 10.83 -5.10 25.46
N LEU A 105 9.62 -5.26 26.03
CA LEU A 105 8.37 -4.92 25.39
C LEU A 105 8.17 -3.39 25.38
N VAL A 106 8.19 -2.80 24.20
CA VAL A 106 7.95 -1.36 23.97
C VAL A 106 6.47 -1.05 23.86
N HIS A 107 5.70 -1.93 23.15
CA HIS A 107 4.28 -1.71 22.93
C HIS A 107 3.55 -3.02 22.65
N TRP A 108 2.32 -3.12 23.15
CA TRP A 108 1.39 -4.18 22.80
C TRP A 108 0.19 -3.62 22.05
N SER A 109 -0.11 -4.18 20.89
CA SER A 109 -1.29 -3.85 20.09
C SER A 109 -2.23 -5.07 20.03
N ALA A 110 -3.33 -5.02 20.76
CA ALA A 110 -4.32 -6.10 20.76
C ALA A 110 -4.99 -6.29 19.37
N ASP A 111 -5.18 -5.19 18.63
CA ASP A 111 -5.77 -5.18 17.27
C ASP A 111 -4.75 -5.51 16.18
N GLY A 112 -3.49 -5.74 16.55
CA GLY A 112 -2.46 -6.16 15.61
C GLY A 112 -2.82 -7.48 14.94
N ALA A 113 -2.47 -7.61 13.65
CA ALA A 113 -2.91 -8.73 12.85
C ALA A 113 -1.85 -9.21 11.86
N TRP A 114 -1.95 -10.44 11.46
CA TRP A 114 -1.36 -10.91 10.21
C TRP A 114 -2.41 -10.96 9.10
N VAL A 115 -1.99 -10.77 7.86
CA VAL A 115 -2.86 -10.73 6.66
C VAL A 115 -2.22 -11.55 5.56
N ARG A 116 -3.03 -12.22 4.75
CA ARG A 116 -2.63 -12.91 3.49
C ARG A 116 -2.80 -11.94 2.33
N PRO A 117 -1.74 -11.25 1.86
CA PRO A 117 -1.85 -10.18 0.89
C PRO A 117 -2.53 -10.60 -0.41
N THR A 118 -2.08 -11.71 -0.99
CA THR A 118 -2.66 -12.22 -2.25
C THR A 118 -4.14 -12.56 -2.12
N GLN A 119 -4.55 -13.16 -1.00
CA GLN A 119 -5.96 -13.49 -0.78
C GLN A 119 -6.82 -12.24 -0.55
N PHE A 120 -6.28 -11.25 0.16
CA PHE A 120 -6.96 -9.98 0.36
C PHE A 120 -7.14 -9.22 -0.98
N VAL A 121 -6.09 -9.14 -1.80
CA VAL A 121 -6.14 -8.53 -3.13
C VAL A 121 -7.19 -9.22 -4.00
N LYS A 122 -7.18 -10.55 -4.06
CA LYS A 122 -8.18 -11.33 -4.81
C LYS A 122 -9.61 -11.09 -4.31
N ALA A 123 -9.80 -10.98 -2.99
CA ALA A 123 -11.11 -10.70 -2.40
C ALA A 123 -11.61 -9.28 -2.78
N CYS A 124 -10.73 -8.27 -2.75
CA CYS A 124 -11.05 -6.91 -3.20
C CYS A 124 -11.47 -6.88 -4.68
N LEU A 125 -10.69 -7.54 -5.56
CA LEU A 125 -11.02 -7.61 -6.99
C LEU A 125 -12.31 -8.40 -7.24
N SER A 126 -12.53 -9.50 -6.53
CA SER A 126 -13.78 -10.28 -6.65
C SER A 126 -15.00 -9.45 -6.28
N GLU A 127 -14.94 -8.68 -5.19
CA GLU A 127 -16.04 -7.78 -4.82
C GLU A 127 -16.20 -6.64 -5.84
N ALA A 128 -15.11 -6.08 -6.35
CA ALA A 128 -15.17 -5.07 -7.41
C ALA A 128 -15.87 -5.61 -8.66
N ILE A 129 -15.53 -6.83 -9.10
CA ILE A 129 -16.16 -7.52 -10.24
C ILE A 129 -17.66 -7.74 -9.97
N THR A 130 -18.03 -8.18 -8.77
CA THR A 130 -19.44 -8.32 -8.37
C THR A 130 -20.20 -7.00 -8.47
N ASN A 131 -19.53 -5.85 -8.26
CA ASN A 131 -20.08 -4.51 -8.43
C ASN A 131 -19.90 -3.95 -9.86
N GLY A 132 -19.53 -4.80 -10.84
CA GLY A 132 -19.49 -4.46 -12.27
C GLY A 132 -18.14 -3.97 -12.78
N ALA A 133 -17.05 -4.10 -11.99
CA ALA A 133 -15.71 -3.81 -12.49
C ALA A 133 -15.21 -4.90 -13.44
N GLN A 134 -14.30 -4.52 -14.34
CA GLN A 134 -13.56 -5.43 -15.23
C GLN A 134 -12.08 -5.47 -14.81
N VAL A 135 -11.43 -6.62 -15.02
CA VAL A 135 -10.00 -6.80 -14.77
C VAL A 135 -9.36 -7.41 -16.01
N GLU A 136 -8.37 -6.75 -16.57
CA GLU A 136 -7.62 -7.17 -17.75
C GLU A 136 -6.17 -7.44 -17.36
N PHE A 137 -5.75 -8.69 -17.51
CA PHE A 137 -4.38 -9.14 -17.28
C PHE A 137 -3.56 -9.13 -18.56
N ASN A 138 -2.24 -9.16 -18.43
CA ASN A 138 -1.28 -9.07 -19.53
C ASN A 138 -1.47 -7.80 -20.37
N GLN A 139 -1.88 -6.72 -19.71
CA GLN A 139 -2.08 -5.40 -20.30
C GLN A 139 -1.15 -4.40 -19.63
N GLU A 140 0.04 -4.23 -20.17
CA GLU A 140 1.00 -3.24 -19.71
C GLU A 140 0.65 -1.85 -20.27
N ILE A 141 0.42 -0.91 -19.38
CA ILE A 141 0.20 0.50 -19.73
C ILE A 141 1.51 1.24 -19.58
N THR A 142 2.04 1.77 -20.67
CA THR A 142 3.36 2.43 -20.72
C THR A 142 3.27 3.95 -20.90
N ALA A 143 2.11 4.47 -21.32
CA ALA A 143 1.89 5.89 -21.54
C ALA A 143 0.46 6.31 -21.19
N LEU A 144 0.30 7.57 -20.81
CA LEU A 144 -0.98 8.24 -20.59
C LEU A 144 -1.04 9.53 -21.40
N GLU A 145 -2.06 9.68 -22.20
CA GLU A 145 -2.34 10.92 -22.92
C GLU A 145 -3.64 11.53 -22.41
N THR A 146 -3.60 12.82 -22.09
CA THR A 146 -4.74 13.50 -21.50
C THR A 146 -5.26 14.60 -22.42
N THR A 147 -6.57 14.62 -22.60
CA THR A 147 -7.31 15.73 -23.21
C THR A 147 -8.23 16.38 -22.18
N PRO A 148 -8.89 17.51 -22.49
CA PRO A 148 -9.92 18.06 -21.62
C PRO A 148 -11.09 17.10 -21.36
N GLU A 149 -11.39 16.18 -22.30
CA GLU A 149 -12.55 15.30 -22.27
C GLU A 149 -12.26 13.93 -21.65
N HIS A 150 -11.05 13.38 -21.88
CA HIS A 150 -10.71 12.00 -21.49
C HIS A 150 -9.21 11.76 -21.30
N VAL A 151 -8.88 10.56 -20.81
CA VAL A 151 -7.52 10.00 -20.78
C VAL A 151 -7.45 8.77 -21.68
N SER A 152 -6.46 8.72 -22.58
CA SER A 152 -6.07 7.53 -23.34
C SER A 152 -4.94 6.79 -22.66
N LEU A 153 -4.95 5.46 -22.73
CA LEU A 153 -3.92 4.58 -22.15
C LEU A 153 -2.90 4.08 -23.19
N GLY A 154 -2.85 4.67 -24.37
CA GLY A 154 -2.04 4.14 -25.48
C GLY A 154 -2.63 2.86 -26.10
N LEU A 155 -3.82 2.46 -25.70
CA LEU A 155 -4.59 1.34 -26.29
C LEU A 155 -5.58 1.90 -27.30
N GLU A 156 -5.74 1.20 -28.43
CA GLU A 156 -6.65 1.65 -29.48
C GLU A 156 -8.10 1.80 -28.97
N ASN A 157 -8.66 2.98 -29.20
CA ASN A 157 -10.05 3.32 -28.87
C ASN A 157 -10.48 3.10 -27.40
N ARG A 158 -9.53 3.20 -26.45
CA ARG A 158 -9.79 3.08 -25.01
C ARG A 158 -9.63 4.42 -24.32
N PHE A 159 -10.76 5.03 -23.95
CA PHE A 159 -10.84 6.35 -23.31
C PHE A 159 -11.54 6.25 -21.95
N PHE A 160 -11.05 7.00 -20.98
CA PHE A 160 -11.57 7.01 -19.62
C PHE A 160 -11.76 8.44 -19.12
N ASP A 161 -12.76 8.65 -18.29
CA ASP A 161 -13.00 9.94 -17.63
C ASP A 161 -11.93 10.29 -16.61
N ALA A 162 -11.37 9.29 -15.95
CA ALA A 162 -10.26 9.45 -15.03
C ALA A 162 -9.40 8.17 -14.95
N VAL A 163 -8.15 8.32 -14.50
CA VAL A 163 -7.20 7.24 -14.31
C VAL A 163 -6.62 7.31 -12.90
N VAL A 164 -6.57 6.17 -12.20
CA VAL A 164 -5.86 6.01 -10.92
C VAL A 164 -4.62 5.16 -11.14
N VAL A 165 -3.44 5.74 -10.99
CA VAL A 165 -2.16 5.04 -11.16
C VAL A 165 -1.75 4.39 -9.85
N CYS A 166 -1.59 3.05 -9.87
CA CYS A 166 -1.27 2.19 -8.73
C CYS A 166 -0.09 1.25 -9.03
N THR A 167 0.88 1.72 -9.82
CA THR A 167 1.94 0.91 -10.42
C THR A 167 3.25 0.87 -9.61
N ALA A 168 3.17 1.22 -8.32
CA ALA A 168 4.32 1.23 -7.42
C ALA A 168 5.51 2.03 -7.99
N GLN A 169 6.63 1.37 -8.31
CA GLN A 169 7.84 2.05 -8.81
C GLN A 169 7.63 2.66 -10.21
N SER A 170 6.84 2.03 -11.07
CA SER A 170 6.57 2.53 -12.43
C SER A 170 5.65 3.77 -12.46
N THR A 171 5.16 4.24 -11.31
CA THR A 171 4.29 5.42 -11.22
C THR A 171 4.95 6.68 -11.76
N GLU A 172 6.24 6.89 -11.50
CA GLU A 172 6.97 8.08 -11.99
C GLU A 172 7.12 8.08 -13.52
N MET A 173 7.23 6.90 -14.14
CA MET A 173 7.30 6.75 -15.58
C MET A 173 5.96 7.12 -16.25
N LEU A 174 4.84 6.72 -15.67
CA LEU A 174 3.51 7.06 -16.17
C LEU A 174 3.11 8.51 -15.86
N LEU A 175 3.64 9.09 -14.80
CA LEU A 175 3.31 10.44 -14.32
C LEU A 175 4.57 11.32 -14.18
N PRO A 176 5.41 11.49 -15.22
CA PRO A 176 6.72 12.15 -15.11
C PRO A 176 6.62 13.61 -14.70
N LYS A 177 5.51 14.28 -15.02
CA LYS A 177 5.28 15.68 -14.68
C LYS A 177 4.63 15.89 -13.31
N ALA A 178 4.20 14.82 -12.63
CA ALA A 178 3.52 14.90 -11.34
C ALA A 178 4.44 15.27 -10.16
N GLN A 179 5.76 15.23 -10.38
CA GLN A 179 6.77 15.55 -9.38
C GLN A 179 6.68 14.69 -8.11
N LEU A 180 6.23 13.46 -8.24
CA LEU A 180 6.30 12.47 -7.19
C LEU A 180 7.78 12.13 -6.91
N ILE A 181 8.07 11.69 -5.68
CA ILE A 181 9.41 11.21 -5.32
C ILE A 181 9.22 9.84 -4.69
N LEU A 182 9.66 8.81 -5.40
CA LEU A 182 9.51 7.41 -5.00
C LEU A 182 10.89 6.75 -4.92
N ASN A 183 11.14 6.05 -3.82
CA ASN A 183 12.34 5.26 -3.59
C ASN A 183 12.00 3.77 -3.68
N ALA A 184 12.84 3.02 -4.36
CA ALA A 184 12.80 1.56 -4.33
C ALA A 184 13.39 1.07 -3.00
N LEU A 185 12.63 0.23 -2.29
CA LEU A 185 13.07 -0.47 -1.09
C LEU A 185 13.00 -1.96 -1.36
N HIS A 186 14.15 -2.58 -1.58
CA HIS A 186 14.26 -4.02 -1.73
C HIS A 186 14.14 -4.70 -0.38
N GLY A 187 13.61 -5.89 -0.35
CA GLY A 187 13.53 -6.64 0.89
C GLY A 187 13.07 -8.06 0.69
N THR A 188 13.64 -8.96 1.49
CA THR A 188 13.37 -10.40 1.46
C THR A 188 12.65 -10.81 2.73
N VAL A 189 11.65 -11.66 2.60
CA VAL A 189 11.02 -12.41 3.68
C VAL A 189 11.29 -13.89 3.49
N THR A 190 11.47 -14.63 4.58
CA THR A 190 11.71 -16.08 4.57
C THR A 190 10.55 -16.81 5.23
N SER A 191 10.01 -17.82 4.56
CA SER A 191 9.01 -18.73 5.11
C SER A 191 9.69 -20.02 5.54
N TYR A 192 9.50 -20.43 6.80
CA TYR A 192 10.00 -21.69 7.35
C TYR A 192 8.86 -22.67 7.57
N SER A 193 9.02 -23.91 7.10
CA SER A 193 8.05 -24.99 7.33
C SER A 193 8.29 -25.63 8.69
N ILE A 194 7.44 -25.28 9.67
CA ILE A 194 7.55 -25.77 11.05
C ILE A 194 6.18 -26.21 11.60
N SER A 195 6.21 -27.02 12.68
CA SER A 195 4.99 -27.53 13.30
C SER A 195 4.18 -26.43 13.98
N GLN A 196 2.85 -26.58 14.00
CA GLN A 196 1.93 -25.68 14.71
C GLN A 196 2.21 -25.65 16.22
N SER A 197 2.73 -26.73 16.80
CA SER A 197 3.11 -26.79 18.23
C SER A 197 4.21 -25.80 18.61
N GLU A 198 5.00 -25.35 17.65
CA GLU A 198 6.10 -24.40 17.82
C GLU A 198 5.68 -22.94 17.50
N SER A 199 4.38 -22.70 17.36
CA SER A 199 3.85 -21.39 16.97
C SER A 199 4.06 -20.33 18.04
N LEU A 200 4.47 -19.13 17.60
CA LEU A 200 4.36 -17.94 18.44
C LEU A 200 2.89 -17.63 18.73
N PRO A 201 2.57 -17.11 19.92
CA PRO A 201 1.18 -16.77 20.27
C PRO A 201 0.63 -15.55 19.50
N CYS A 202 1.52 -14.68 19.04
CA CYS A 202 1.21 -13.44 18.34
C CYS A 202 2.33 -13.10 17.35
N VAL A 203 2.16 -12.03 16.56
CA VAL A 203 3.26 -11.45 15.79
C VAL A 203 4.23 -10.75 16.75
N ILE A 204 5.52 -10.99 16.58
CA ILE A 204 6.58 -10.30 17.34
C ILE A 204 7.41 -9.45 16.38
N CYS A 205 7.59 -8.19 16.71
CA CYS A 205 8.41 -7.22 15.97
C CYS A 205 9.58 -6.74 16.83
N ALA A 206 10.79 -6.72 16.25
CA ALA A 206 12.01 -6.15 16.83
C ALA A 206 12.82 -5.45 15.72
N ASP A 207 14.04 -5.89 15.42
CA ASP A 207 14.78 -5.49 14.18
C ASP A 207 14.28 -6.24 12.93
N GLY A 208 13.08 -6.71 12.95
CA GLY A 208 12.35 -7.45 11.94
C GLY A 208 11.06 -7.92 12.56
N TYR A 209 10.46 -8.98 12.02
CA TYR A 209 9.26 -9.58 12.60
C TYR A 209 9.25 -11.09 12.41
N ALA A 210 8.54 -11.78 13.30
CA ALA A 210 8.18 -13.19 13.14
C ALA A 210 6.67 -13.35 13.35
N THR A 211 6.03 -14.19 12.53
CA THR A 211 4.58 -14.46 12.62
C THR A 211 4.33 -15.72 13.43
N PRO A 212 3.10 -15.94 13.95
CA PRO A 212 2.65 -17.29 14.28
C PRO A 212 2.83 -18.24 13.10
N VAL A 213 2.77 -19.54 13.38
CA VAL A 213 2.68 -20.56 12.32
C VAL A 213 1.30 -20.50 11.69
N ILE A 214 1.26 -20.34 10.37
CA ILE A 214 0.04 -20.20 9.57
C ILE A 214 0.13 -21.21 8.43
N ASP A 215 -0.77 -22.20 8.42
CA ASP A 215 -0.76 -23.32 7.47
C ASP A 215 0.60 -24.06 7.43
N GLY A 216 1.20 -24.30 8.59
CA GLY A 216 2.48 -24.99 8.72
C GLY A 216 3.70 -24.14 8.32
N GLN A 217 3.54 -22.82 8.15
CA GLN A 217 4.64 -21.91 7.83
C GLN A 217 4.72 -20.74 8.80
N MET A 218 5.92 -20.43 9.25
CA MET A 218 6.27 -19.19 9.95
C MET A 218 6.97 -18.26 8.96
N VAL A 219 6.55 -17.00 8.91
CA VAL A 219 7.20 -15.99 8.07
C VAL A 219 8.02 -15.04 8.92
N VAL A 220 9.27 -14.88 8.55
CA VAL A 220 10.23 -13.99 9.20
C VAL A 220 10.71 -12.94 8.20
N GLY A 221 10.88 -11.72 8.62
CA GLY A 221 11.35 -10.63 7.78
C GLY A 221 11.39 -9.29 8.51
N ALA A 222 11.75 -8.27 7.79
CA ALA A 222 12.22 -8.31 6.43
C ALA A 222 13.59 -7.62 6.38
N SER A 223 14.42 -8.04 5.43
CA SER A 223 15.59 -7.23 5.09
C SER A 223 15.14 -5.91 4.45
N TYR A 224 15.98 -4.88 4.57
CA TYR A 224 15.75 -3.56 3.97
C TYR A 224 17.04 -3.10 3.28
N GLU A 225 17.09 -3.22 1.97
CA GLU A 225 18.17 -2.75 1.15
C GLU A 225 17.77 -1.42 0.50
N ARG A 226 18.65 -0.42 0.62
CA ARG A 226 18.46 0.90 -0.01
C ARG A 226 19.49 1.07 -1.11
N GLY A 227 19.01 1.10 -2.37
CA GLY A 227 19.89 1.24 -3.55
C GLY A 227 20.65 -0.05 -3.88
N ASP A 228 21.43 0.00 -4.94
CA ASP A 228 22.11 -1.17 -5.48
C ASP A 228 23.34 -1.62 -4.63
N ASP A 229 23.81 -0.79 -3.68
CA ASP A 229 25.05 -1.02 -2.94
C ASP A 229 24.85 -1.40 -1.46
N ALA A 230 23.64 -1.39 -0.95
CA ALA A 230 23.38 -1.63 0.48
C ALA A 230 22.79 -3.03 0.70
N HIS A 231 23.63 -4.05 0.76
CA HIS A 231 23.21 -5.37 1.21
C HIS A 231 22.99 -5.38 2.73
N ASP A 232 21.76 -5.67 3.15
CA ASP A 232 21.49 -6.01 4.55
C ASP A 232 22.07 -7.41 4.81
N GLN A 233 23.25 -7.45 5.45
CA GLN A 233 23.96 -8.70 5.74
C GLN A 233 23.29 -9.53 6.84
N THR A 234 22.33 -8.94 7.58
CA THR A 234 21.59 -9.65 8.61
C THR A 234 20.54 -10.55 7.97
N SER A 235 20.71 -11.86 8.08
CA SER A 235 19.73 -12.81 7.56
C SER A 235 18.41 -12.75 8.34
N ASN A 236 17.31 -13.20 7.74
CA ASN A 236 16.05 -13.33 8.47
C ASN A 236 16.15 -14.34 9.62
N LEU A 237 17.05 -15.33 9.51
CA LEU A 237 17.32 -16.26 10.60
C LEU A 237 18.00 -15.57 11.80
N ASP A 238 18.94 -14.65 11.55
CA ASP A 238 19.58 -13.88 12.62
C ASP A 238 18.58 -12.93 13.31
N ARG A 239 17.66 -12.33 12.55
CA ARG A 239 16.53 -11.56 13.14
C ARG A 239 15.65 -12.43 14.02
N LEU A 240 15.38 -13.67 13.60
CA LEU A 240 14.62 -14.61 14.42
C LEU A 240 15.39 -15.01 15.69
N ARG A 241 16.72 -15.15 15.62
CA ARG A 241 17.56 -15.40 16.82
C ARG A 241 17.40 -14.33 17.88
N ILE A 242 17.38 -13.07 17.46
CA ILE A 242 17.16 -11.95 18.39
C ILE A 242 15.77 -12.07 19.06
N ILE A 243 14.75 -12.49 18.31
CA ILE A 243 13.39 -12.65 18.84
C ILE A 243 13.27 -13.92 19.71
N CYS A 244 13.77 -15.06 19.23
CA CYS A 244 13.62 -16.35 19.89
C CYS A 244 14.67 -17.35 19.37
N GLU A 245 15.78 -17.53 20.10
CA GLU A 245 16.87 -18.44 19.74
C GLU A 245 16.43 -19.91 19.54
N PRO A 246 15.57 -20.49 20.41
CA PRO A 246 15.10 -21.86 20.19
C PRO A 246 14.36 -22.03 18.86
N LEU A 247 13.51 -21.07 18.48
CA LEU A 247 12.81 -21.08 17.18
C LEU A 247 13.78 -20.90 16.02
N ALA A 248 14.78 -20.06 16.14
CA ALA A 248 15.78 -19.88 15.09
C ALA A 248 16.58 -21.18 14.85
N THR A 249 16.93 -21.90 15.91
CA THR A 249 17.60 -23.20 15.80
C THR A 249 16.72 -24.21 15.09
N LEU A 250 15.43 -24.28 15.42
CA LEU A 250 14.46 -25.12 14.74
C LEU A 250 14.31 -24.76 13.26
N CYS A 251 14.15 -23.47 12.97
CA CYS A 251 14.02 -22.95 11.60
C CYS A 251 15.26 -23.21 10.75
N ALA A 252 16.47 -23.15 11.35
CA ALA A 252 17.72 -23.45 10.65
C ALA A 252 17.78 -24.89 10.13
N ALA A 253 17.12 -25.82 10.80
CA ALA A 253 17.02 -27.22 10.40
C ALA A 253 15.78 -27.54 9.53
N SER A 254 14.93 -26.55 9.25
CA SER A 254 13.66 -26.72 8.56
C SER A 254 13.72 -26.25 7.11
N PRO A 255 12.91 -26.81 6.20
CA PRO A 255 12.78 -26.28 4.85
C PRO A 255 12.36 -24.82 4.85
N SER A 256 12.99 -24.01 4.00
CA SER A 256 12.71 -22.58 3.90
C SER A 256 12.57 -22.12 2.46
N GLN A 257 11.85 -21.03 2.27
CA GLN A 257 11.68 -20.36 0.99
C GLN A 257 11.78 -18.84 1.15
N ASP A 258 12.69 -18.25 0.38
CA ASP A 258 12.83 -16.80 0.31
C ASP A 258 11.92 -16.18 -0.76
N ARG A 259 11.42 -15.00 -0.45
CA ARG A 259 10.74 -14.15 -1.41
C ARG A 259 11.27 -12.73 -1.31
N SER A 260 11.94 -12.28 -2.36
CA SER A 260 12.39 -10.88 -2.51
C SER A 260 11.34 -10.08 -3.28
N SER A 261 11.17 -8.82 -2.90
CA SER A 261 10.28 -7.89 -3.58
C SER A 261 10.72 -6.45 -3.39
N THR A 262 10.36 -5.59 -4.34
CA THR A 262 10.63 -4.15 -4.28
C THR A 262 9.39 -3.40 -3.84
N ARG A 263 9.49 -2.64 -2.75
CA ARG A 263 8.45 -1.74 -2.27
C ARG A 263 8.74 -0.33 -2.77
N SER A 264 7.70 0.38 -3.19
CA SER A 264 7.80 1.80 -3.54
C SER A 264 7.43 2.64 -2.32
N ALA A 265 8.33 3.49 -1.87
CA ALA A 265 8.13 4.38 -0.74
C ALA A 265 8.35 5.84 -1.15
N SER A 266 7.50 6.74 -0.67
CA SER A 266 7.74 8.18 -0.79
C SER A 266 8.91 8.62 0.10
N LEU A 267 9.48 9.78 -0.21
CA LEU A 267 10.63 10.33 0.52
C LEU A 267 10.34 10.55 2.01
N ASP A 268 9.13 10.98 2.36
CA ASP A 268 8.70 11.24 3.74
C ASP A 268 7.96 10.06 4.38
N ARG A 269 7.92 8.90 3.72
CA ARG A 269 7.25 7.66 4.14
C ARG A 269 5.71 7.78 4.31
N MET A 270 5.12 8.91 3.89
CA MET A 270 3.68 9.07 3.79
C MET A 270 3.24 8.74 2.36
N PRO A 271 2.14 8.00 2.13
CA PRO A 271 1.72 7.64 0.79
C PRO A 271 1.37 8.86 -0.06
N HIS A 272 1.26 8.66 -1.36
CA HIS A 272 0.63 9.59 -2.28
C HIS A 272 -0.81 9.17 -2.51
N VAL A 273 -1.78 10.00 -2.14
CA VAL A 273 -3.22 9.71 -2.23
C VAL A 273 -3.96 10.92 -2.81
N GLY A 274 -4.55 10.77 -3.99
CA GLY A 274 -5.38 11.83 -4.57
C GLY A 274 -4.94 12.28 -5.96
N ARG A 275 -5.40 13.48 -6.36
CA ARG A 275 -5.09 14.06 -7.67
C ARG A 275 -3.66 14.55 -7.76
N VAL A 276 -3.01 14.26 -8.89
CA VAL A 276 -1.62 14.69 -9.13
C VAL A 276 -1.55 16.16 -9.54
N LEU A 277 -0.34 16.72 -9.54
CA LEU A 277 -0.08 18.07 -10.01
C LEU A 277 -0.50 18.23 -11.47
N ASP A 278 -1.21 19.32 -11.79
CA ASP A 278 -1.37 19.77 -13.17
C ASP A 278 -0.17 20.63 -13.58
N ALA A 279 0.79 19.99 -14.21
CA ALA A 279 2.02 20.65 -14.65
C ALA A 279 1.83 21.59 -15.85
N ASN A 280 0.67 21.58 -16.48
CA ASN A 280 0.34 22.52 -17.58
C ASN A 280 -0.12 23.90 -17.03
N GLN A 281 -0.44 23.97 -15.75
CA GLN A 281 -0.78 25.23 -15.09
C GLN A 281 0.43 25.82 -14.38
N PRO A 282 0.78 27.09 -14.64
CA PRO A 282 1.89 27.75 -13.97
C PRO A 282 1.61 27.94 -12.47
N LEU A 283 2.62 27.71 -11.64
CA LEU A 283 2.54 27.96 -10.21
C LEU A 283 2.67 29.46 -9.96
N LYS A 284 1.61 30.09 -9.43
CA LYS A 284 1.63 31.50 -9.04
C LYS A 284 2.55 31.72 -7.83
N PRO A 285 3.36 32.80 -7.78
CA PRO A 285 4.23 33.08 -6.63
C PRO A 285 3.49 33.14 -5.27
N SER A 286 2.22 33.50 -5.27
CA SER A 286 1.38 33.62 -4.07
C SER A 286 0.91 32.29 -3.49
N ILE A 287 1.23 31.13 -4.13
CA ILE A 287 0.84 29.83 -3.60
C ILE A 287 1.65 29.51 -2.34
N SER A 288 0.98 29.43 -1.22
CA SER A 288 1.53 29.10 0.09
C SER A 288 0.87 27.89 0.76
N GLN A 289 -0.31 27.50 0.28
CA GLN A 289 -1.11 26.44 0.87
C GLN A 289 -1.37 25.32 -0.15
N ILE A 290 -1.48 24.09 0.37
CA ILE A 290 -1.62 22.90 -0.47
C ILE A 290 -2.90 22.88 -1.33
N TYR A 291 -3.99 23.45 -0.82
CA TYR A 291 -5.26 23.53 -1.56
C TYR A 291 -5.21 24.49 -2.75
N GLN A 292 -4.23 25.41 -2.79
CA GLN A 292 -4.02 26.36 -3.88
C GLN A 292 -3.25 25.73 -5.06
N MET A 293 -2.61 24.58 -4.85
CA MET A 293 -1.83 23.91 -5.87
C MET A 293 -2.75 23.43 -7.01
N PRO A 294 -2.38 23.67 -8.28
CA PRO A 294 -3.15 23.17 -9.41
C PRO A 294 -3.13 21.63 -9.44
N ARG A 295 -4.31 21.04 -9.68
CA ARG A 295 -4.49 19.59 -9.72
C ARG A 295 -5.05 19.16 -11.05
N HIS A 296 -4.46 18.13 -11.61
CA HIS A 296 -4.98 17.50 -12.82
C HIS A 296 -6.40 16.98 -12.58
N SER A 297 -7.33 17.31 -13.48
CA SER A 297 -8.75 16.96 -13.30
C SER A 297 -9.01 15.45 -13.34
N ARG A 298 -8.19 14.71 -14.11
CA ARG A 298 -8.44 13.30 -14.48
C ARG A 298 -7.39 12.31 -13.99
N LEU A 299 -6.19 12.76 -13.53
CA LEU A 299 -5.12 11.87 -13.10
C LEU A 299 -5.01 11.82 -11.57
N TRP A 300 -5.04 10.59 -11.06
CA TRP A 300 -5.00 10.27 -9.64
C TRP A 300 -3.89 9.27 -9.36
N VAL A 301 -3.47 9.18 -8.13
CA VAL A 301 -2.45 8.22 -7.69
C VAL A 301 -2.81 7.65 -6.31
N LEU A 302 -2.57 6.35 -6.16
CA LEU A 302 -2.42 5.68 -4.87
C LEU A 302 -1.11 4.90 -4.90
N GLY A 303 -0.07 5.44 -4.27
CA GLY A 303 1.27 4.86 -4.35
C GLY A 303 2.20 5.32 -3.24
N GLY A 304 3.46 4.91 -3.30
CA GLY A 304 4.45 5.27 -2.29
C GLY A 304 4.17 4.65 -0.91
N LEU A 305 3.54 3.48 -0.86
CA LEU A 305 3.03 2.85 0.36
C LEU A 305 4.15 2.29 1.27
N GLY A 306 5.35 2.09 0.73
CA GLY A 306 6.47 1.50 1.46
C GLY A 306 6.13 0.13 2.06
N SER A 307 6.55 -0.10 3.30
CA SER A 307 6.25 -1.34 4.04
C SER A 307 4.90 -1.34 4.76
N ARG A 308 4.12 -0.24 4.65
CA ARG A 308 2.83 -0.07 5.33
C ARG A 308 1.64 -0.08 4.38
N GLY A 309 1.68 -0.94 3.36
CA GLY A 309 0.65 -1.04 2.34
C GLY A 309 -0.75 -1.26 2.93
N PHE A 310 -0.88 -2.18 3.88
CA PHE A 310 -2.18 -2.48 4.51
C PHE A 310 -2.69 -1.33 5.39
N SER A 311 -1.83 -0.57 6.05
CA SER A 311 -2.26 0.63 6.78
C SER A 311 -2.48 1.84 5.88
N SER A 312 -2.41 1.69 4.55
CA SER A 312 -2.51 2.82 3.63
C SER A 312 -3.47 2.59 2.47
N ALA A 313 -3.45 1.41 1.85
CA ALA A 313 -4.18 1.20 0.60
C ALA A 313 -5.72 1.24 0.78
N PRO A 314 -6.35 0.55 1.76
CA PRO A 314 -7.79 0.64 1.96
C PRO A 314 -8.25 2.06 2.28
N LEU A 315 -7.57 2.75 3.20
CA LEU A 315 -7.92 4.12 3.57
C LEU A 315 -7.71 5.09 2.39
N GLY A 316 -6.58 4.98 1.69
CA GLY A 316 -6.29 5.79 0.50
C GLY A 316 -7.33 5.62 -0.61
N ALA A 317 -7.78 4.39 -0.82
CA ALA A 317 -8.82 4.08 -1.80
C ALA A 317 -10.18 4.71 -1.43
N GLU A 318 -10.57 4.67 -0.14
CA GLU A 318 -11.79 5.34 0.32
C GLU A 318 -11.70 6.86 0.20
N ILE A 319 -10.53 7.43 0.46
CA ILE A 319 -10.30 8.87 0.26
C ILE A 319 -10.49 9.24 -1.22
N ILE A 320 -9.89 8.49 -2.15
CA ILE A 320 -10.01 8.74 -3.58
C ILE A 320 -11.47 8.60 -4.02
N ALA A 321 -12.16 7.54 -3.61
CA ALA A 321 -13.57 7.34 -3.94
C ALA A 321 -14.46 8.49 -3.42
N ALA A 322 -14.27 8.92 -2.17
CA ALA A 322 -14.99 10.04 -1.59
C ALA A 322 -14.73 11.34 -2.34
N GLN A 323 -13.47 11.64 -2.67
CA GLN A 323 -13.11 12.84 -3.43
C GLN A 323 -13.69 12.85 -4.84
N MET A 324 -13.72 11.70 -5.53
CA MET A 324 -14.33 11.58 -6.87
C MET A 324 -15.84 11.77 -6.84
N GLN A 325 -16.50 11.38 -5.74
CA GLN A 325 -17.94 11.60 -5.53
C GLN A 325 -18.26 13.01 -5.03
N GLY A 326 -17.26 13.85 -4.68
CA GLY A 326 -17.47 15.14 -4.03
C GLY A 326 -17.92 15.01 -2.57
N LEU A 327 -17.69 13.86 -1.93
CA LEU A 327 -18.02 13.60 -0.54
C LEU A 327 -16.85 13.96 0.39
N THR A 328 -17.14 14.12 1.68
CA THR A 328 -16.13 14.34 2.72
C THR A 328 -15.29 13.07 2.90
N PRO A 329 -13.96 13.13 2.73
CA PRO A 329 -13.08 12.00 3.00
C PRO A 329 -13.11 11.56 4.47
N PRO A 330 -12.78 10.28 4.76
CA PRO A 330 -12.88 9.71 6.11
C PRO A 330 -11.80 10.18 7.09
N VAL A 331 -10.97 11.14 6.70
CA VAL A 331 -9.92 11.73 7.56
C VAL A 331 -9.90 13.25 7.45
N GLY A 332 -9.38 13.91 8.49
CA GLY A 332 -9.34 15.37 8.57
C GLY A 332 -8.33 16.03 7.62
N PRO A 333 -8.46 17.36 7.40
CA PRO A 333 -7.65 18.10 6.43
C PRO A 333 -6.13 17.99 6.63
N ARG A 334 -5.66 17.88 7.87
CA ARG A 334 -4.23 17.74 8.17
C ARG A 334 -3.64 16.43 7.65
N LEU A 335 -4.37 15.32 7.80
CA LEU A 335 -3.96 14.02 7.27
C LEU A 335 -4.06 14.00 5.75
N LEU A 336 -5.11 14.59 5.17
CA LEU A 336 -5.22 14.72 3.71
C LEU A 336 -4.03 15.50 3.13
N ALA A 337 -3.65 16.61 3.74
CA ALA A 337 -2.50 17.39 3.30
C ALA A 337 -1.17 16.62 3.42
N ALA A 338 -1.04 15.77 4.43
CA ALA A 338 0.16 14.96 4.65
C ALA A 338 0.38 13.86 3.60
N VAL A 339 -0.70 13.38 2.97
CA VAL A 339 -0.64 12.34 1.93
C VAL A 339 -0.85 12.88 0.52
N ASP A 340 -1.13 14.16 0.39
CA ASP A 340 -1.42 14.81 -0.88
C ASP A 340 -0.25 14.67 -1.87
N PRO A 341 -0.48 14.22 -3.11
CA PRO A 341 0.57 14.04 -4.10
C PRO A 341 1.37 15.31 -4.42
N VAL A 342 0.74 16.48 -4.34
CA VAL A 342 1.40 17.77 -4.68
C VAL A 342 2.26 18.36 -3.55
N ARG A 343 2.32 17.73 -2.37
CA ARG A 343 3.05 18.25 -1.20
C ARG A 343 4.54 18.50 -1.46
N PHE A 344 5.20 17.65 -2.27
CA PHE A 344 6.60 17.87 -2.62
C PHE A 344 6.79 19.00 -3.63
N ALA A 345 5.87 19.16 -4.57
CA ALA A 345 5.85 20.29 -5.50
C ALA A 345 5.69 21.62 -4.74
N LEU A 346 4.77 21.68 -3.77
CA LEU A 346 4.59 22.84 -2.90
C LEU A 346 5.86 23.17 -2.12
N ARG A 347 6.47 22.17 -1.45
CA ARG A 347 7.73 22.39 -0.69
C ARG A 347 8.86 22.91 -1.59
N ARG A 348 8.96 22.45 -2.84
CA ARG A 348 9.93 22.95 -3.82
C ARG A 348 9.61 24.38 -4.26
N HIS A 349 8.33 24.68 -4.49
CA HIS A 349 7.87 26.00 -4.86
C HIS A 349 8.21 27.03 -3.77
N GLN A 350 7.89 26.74 -2.51
CA GLN A 350 8.19 27.62 -1.37
C GLN A 350 9.69 27.89 -1.17
N ARG A 351 10.56 26.90 -1.46
CA ARG A 351 12.01 27.08 -1.36
C ARG A 351 12.61 27.97 -2.48
N ARG A 352 11.91 28.11 -3.60
CA ARG A 352 12.34 28.89 -4.76
C ARG A 352 11.78 30.31 -4.78
N SER A 353 10.74 30.57 -4.01
CA SER A 353 10.14 31.90 -3.84
C SER A 353 10.93 32.61 -2.74
N PRO A 354 11.78 33.61 -3.03
CA PRO A 354 12.39 34.43 -1.99
C PRO A 354 11.29 35.21 -1.28
N CYS A 355 11.40 35.34 0.05
CA CYS A 355 10.58 36.23 0.86
C CYS A 355 10.72 37.68 0.42
#